data_dc50bc6559c6898e021c0d76cca55230
#
_entry.id   dc50bc6559c6898e021c0d76cca55230
#
_cell.length_a   1.000
_cell.length_b   1.000
_cell.length_c   1.000
_cell.angle_alpha   90.00
_cell.angle_beta   90.00
_cell.angle_gamma   90.00
#
_symmetry.space_group_name_H-M   'P 1'
#
loop_
_entity.id
_entity.type
_entity.pdbx_description
1 polymer ?
#
loop_
_entity_poly.entity_id
_entity_poly.type
_entity_poly.pdbx_seq_one_letter_code
_entity_poly.pdbx_strand_id
1 'polypeptide(L)'
;TTELTSLLGSQDGLAHLALTLVDEGDTVLVQDPCYPIFRDGPLLAGAHVVTMPLLKENNYLIDFDRIDEKTAQDAKYMIVSYPNNPTCGVANDEFYKKLIVFAKKYNIMVLHDNAYSELLFEGPGHSFLEFEGAKDVGIEFNSLSKTYGLAGARIGFALGNKEIIGKLKSLKSNLDYGMF
;
A
#
# COMPACT_ATOMS: atom_id res chain seq x y z
N THR A 1 4.42 17.80 9.76
CA THR A 1 3.14 17.16 10.13
C THR A 1 3.37 15.78 10.70
N THR A 2 2.42 15.23 11.44
CA THR A 2 2.48 13.87 11.99
C THR A 2 1.96 12.81 11.02
N GLU A 3 1.27 13.23 9.96
CA GLU A 3 0.53 12.37 9.02
C GLU A 3 1.14 12.31 7.62
N LEU A 4 2.35 12.84 7.44
CA LEU A 4 3.04 12.87 6.14
C LEU A 4 4.55 12.74 6.32
N THR A 5 5.21 11.98 5.43
CA THR A 5 6.67 11.92 5.32
C THR A 5 7.10 11.89 3.86
N SER A 6 8.25 12.50 3.56
CA SER A 6 8.88 12.41 2.23
C SER A 6 9.62 11.09 2.05
N LEU A 7 9.76 10.66 0.79
CA LEU A 7 10.37 9.39 0.39
C LEU A 7 11.28 9.59 -0.81
N LEU A 8 12.31 8.76 -0.93
CA LEU A 8 13.14 8.62 -2.14
C LEU A 8 12.41 7.82 -3.23
N GLY A 9 11.22 8.32 -3.64
CA GLY A 9 10.22 7.62 -4.41
C GLY A 9 9.37 6.69 -3.52
N SER A 10 8.17 6.28 -3.98
CA SER A 10 7.26 5.43 -3.20
C SER A 10 7.88 4.09 -2.79
N GLN A 11 8.76 3.53 -3.65
CA GLN A 11 9.45 2.27 -3.38
C GLN A 11 10.26 2.29 -2.08
N ASP A 12 10.86 3.41 -1.72
CA ASP A 12 11.59 3.60 -0.46
C ASP A 12 10.70 3.26 0.75
N GLY A 13 9.52 3.88 0.81
CA GLY A 13 8.57 3.60 1.88
C GLY A 13 8.03 2.17 1.87
N LEU A 14 7.70 1.65 0.68
CA LEU A 14 7.20 0.28 0.52
C LEU A 14 8.22 -0.78 0.95
N ALA A 15 9.51 -0.55 0.67
CA ALA A 15 10.58 -1.45 1.09
C ALA A 15 10.85 -1.38 2.59
N HIS A 16 10.97 -0.18 3.13
CA HIS A 16 11.42 0.03 4.51
C HIS A 16 10.31 -0.18 5.54
N LEU A 17 9.05 0.07 5.19
CA LEU A 17 7.96 -0.02 6.15
C LEU A 17 7.77 -1.44 6.68
N ALA A 18 8.06 -2.46 5.86
CA ALA A 18 8.05 -3.85 6.30
C ALA A 18 8.95 -4.07 7.53
N LEU A 19 10.16 -3.48 7.54
CA LEU A 19 11.10 -3.59 8.66
C LEU A 19 10.59 -3.01 10.00
N THR A 20 9.50 -2.24 9.96
CA THR A 20 8.91 -1.64 11.17
C THR A 20 7.56 -2.21 11.55
N LEU A 21 6.91 -2.93 10.64
CA LEU A 21 5.54 -3.40 10.83
C LEU A 21 5.44 -4.90 11.08
N VAL A 22 6.45 -5.67 10.70
CA VAL A 22 6.43 -7.13 10.86
C VAL A 22 7.69 -7.65 11.53
N ASP A 23 7.52 -8.75 12.22
CA ASP A 23 8.57 -9.62 12.73
C ASP A 23 8.63 -10.91 11.88
N GLU A 24 9.66 -11.74 12.09
CA GLU A 24 9.81 -13.02 11.40
C GLU A 24 8.59 -13.91 11.62
N GLY A 25 8.00 -14.39 10.52
CA GLY A 25 6.82 -15.26 10.52
C GLY A 25 5.46 -14.54 10.56
N ASP A 26 5.42 -13.23 10.73
CA ASP A 26 4.18 -12.45 10.60
C ASP A 26 3.60 -12.55 9.18
N THR A 27 2.28 -12.63 9.07
CA THR A 27 1.59 -12.75 7.77
C THR A 27 1.34 -11.39 7.14
N VAL A 28 1.61 -11.30 5.82
CA VAL A 28 1.35 -10.13 4.98
C VAL A 28 0.58 -10.54 3.74
N LEU A 29 -0.46 -9.77 3.39
CA LEU A 29 -1.27 -9.99 2.19
C LEU A 29 -0.77 -9.10 1.05
N VAL A 30 -0.52 -9.68 -0.12
CA VAL A 30 -0.09 -8.95 -1.32
C VAL A 30 -0.91 -9.35 -2.53
N GLN A 31 -1.14 -8.42 -3.45
CA GLN A 31 -1.79 -8.69 -4.73
C GLN A 31 -0.93 -9.63 -5.59
N ASP A 32 -1.58 -10.45 -6.43
CA ASP A 32 -0.90 -11.30 -7.41
C ASP A 32 -1.68 -11.31 -8.75
N PRO A 33 -1.09 -10.77 -9.84
CA PRO A 33 0.26 -10.20 -9.95
C PRO A 33 0.41 -8.83 -9.26
N CYS A 34 1.65 -8.49 -8.88
CA CYS A 34 1.95 -7.21 -8.23
C CYS A 34 3.30 -6.64 -8.66
N TYR A 35 3.54 -5.38 -8.30
CA TYR A 35 4.87 -4.78 -8.40
C TYR A 35 5.82 -5.50 -7.42
N PRO A 36 7.05 -5.88 -7.84
CA PRO A 36 7.90 -6.82 -7.09
C PRO A 36 8.13 -6.48 -5.62
N ILE A 37 8.33 -5.20 -5.29
CA ILE A 37 8.62 -4.76 -3.92
C ILE A 37 7.49 -5.07 -2.93
N PHE A 38 6.24 -5.24 -3.41
CA PHE A 38 5.11 -5.58 -2.55
C PHE A 38 5.31 -6.95 -1.89
N ARG A 39 5.92 -7.88 -2.62
CA ARG A 39 6.27 -9.20 -2.13
C ARG A 39 7.66 -9.23 -1.49
N ASP A 40 8.64 -8.62 -2.17
CA ASP A 40 10.04 -8.76 -1.80
C ASP A 40 10.38 -7.98 -0.52
N GLY A 41 9.74 -6.83 -0.27
CA GLY A 41 9.89 -6.06 0.96
C GLY A 41 9.54 -6.86 2.22
N PRO A 42 8.31 -7.41 2.33
CA PRO A 42 7.94 -8.28 3.44
C PRO A 42 8.83 -9.52 3.58
N LEU A 43 9.18 -10.18 2.46
CA LEU A 43 10.08 -11.35 2.49
C LEU A 43 11.45 -11.02 3.08
N LEU A 44 12.02 -9.85 2.74
CA LEU A 44 13.29 -9.39 3.30
C LEU A 44 13.20 -9.10 4.79
N ALA A 45 12.02 -8.75 5.29
CA ALA A 45 11.74 -8.57 6.71
C ALA A 45 11.41 -9.89 7.46
N GLY A 46 11.43 -11.03 6.76
CA GLY A 46 11.13 -12.34 7.34
C GLY A 46 9.65 -12.71 7.43
N ALA A 47 8.78 -11.93 6.81
CA ALA A 47 7.34 -12.18 6.84
C ALA A 47 6.92 -13.36 5.96
N HIS A 48 5.83 -14.02 6.33
CA HIS A 48 5.10 -14.98 5.51
C HIS A 48 4.15 -14.23 4.57
N VAL A 49 4.42 -14.31 3.27
CA VAL A 49 3.62 -13.62 2.25
C VAL A 49 2.52 -14.53 1.73
N VAL A 50 1.27 -14.10 1.84
CA VAL A 50 0.09 -14.74 1.26
C VAL A 50 -0.44 -13.87 0.13
N THR A 51 -0.67 -14.47 -1.04
CA THR A 51 -1.12 -13.74 -2.23
C THR A 51 -2.64 -13.63 -2.31
N MET A 52 -3.11 -12.49 -2.78
CA MET A 52 -4.50 -12.22 -3.15
C MET A 52 -4.61 -12.21 -4.69
N PRO A 53 -5.13 -13.27 -5.32
CA PRO A 53 -5.18 -13.36 -6.79
C PRO A 53 -6.05 -12.26 -7.41
N LEU A 54 -5.51 -11.58 -8.42
CA LEU A 54 -6.24 -10.60 -9.22
C LEU A 54 -6.71 -11.26 -10.52
N LEU A 55 -7.98 -11.59 -10.60
CA LEU A 55 -8.54 -12.36 -11.70
C LEU A 55 -9.30 -11.45 -12.68
N LYS A 56 -9.23 -11.77 -13.96
CA LYS A 56 -9.90 -11.03 -15.03
C LYS A 56 -11.42 -10.97 -14.86
N GLU A 57 -12.02 -12.06 -14.41
CA GLU A 57 -13.46 -12.15 -14.13
C GLU A 57 -13.94 -11.20 -13.02
N ASN A 58 -13.03 -10.73 -12.15
CA ASN A 58 -13.29 -9.71 -11.14
C ASN A 58 -12.63 -8.36 -11.48
N ASN A 59 -12.41 -8.08 -12.75
CA ASN A 59 -11.76 -6.85 -13.22
C ASN A 59 -10.41 -6.56 -12.53
N TYR A 60 -9.70 -7.61 -12.15
CA TYR A 60 -8.44 -7.55 -11.40
C TYR A 60 -8.57 -6.85 -10.03
N LEU A 61 -9.77 -6.80 -9.45
CA LEU A 61 -9.95 -6.36 -8.06
C LEU A 61 -9.71 -7.51 -7.09
N ILE A 62 -9.28 -7.18 -5.87
CA ILE A 62 -9.19 -8.14 -4.78
C ILE A 62 -10.59 -8.64 -4.44
N ASP A 63 -10.74 -9.96 -4.38
CA ASP A 63 -11.94 -10.62 -3.87
C ASP A 63 -11.73 -10.97 -2.39
N PHE A 64 -12.30 -10.16 -1.50
CA PHE A 64 -12.14 -10.33 -0.06
C PHE A 64 -12.77 -11.63 0.47
N ASP A 65 -13.77 -12.18 -0.23
CA ASP A 65 -14.43 -13.41 0.16
C ASP A 65 -13.56 -14.66 -0.08
N ARG A 66 -12.50 -14.51 -0.89
CA ARG A 66 -11.50 -15.58 -1.12
C ARG A 66 -10.37 -15.59 -0.12
N ILE A 67 -10.27 -14.59 0.74
CA ILE A 67 -9.27 -14.56 1.80
C ILE A 67 -9.81 -15.38 2.96
N ASP A 68 -9.16 -16.51 3.26
CA ASP A 68 -9.60 -17.36 4.35
C ASP A 68 -9.52 -16.62 5.69
N GLU A 69 -10.46 -16.90 6.57
CA GLU A 69 -10.65 -16.14 7.81
C GLU A 69 -9.43 -16.20 8.74
N LYS A 70 -8.76 -17.35 8.81
CA LYS A 70 -7.56 -17.49 9.62
C LYS A 70 -6.42 -16.63 9.07
N THR A 71 -6.22 -16.66 7.78
CA THR A 71 -5.22 -15.79 7.10
C THR A 71 -5.50 -14.32 7.35
N ALA A 72 -6.79 -13.90 7.28
CA ALA A 72 -7.17 -12.53 7.57
C ALA A 72 -6.91 -12.12 9.03
N GLN A 73 -7.16 -13.03 9.98
CA GLN A 73 -6.91 -12.81 11.41
C GLN A 73 -5.41 -12.71 11.73
N ASP A 74 -4.58 -13.49 11.03
CA ASP A 74 -3.13 -13.52 11.24
C ASP A 74 -2.39 -12.36 10.54
N ALA A 75 -3.04 -11.70 9.56
CA ALA A 75 -2.40 -10.68 8.73
C ALA A 75 -2.13 -9.38 9.50
N LYS A 76 -0.90 -8.87 9.43
CA LYS A 76 -0.49 -7.57 9.99
C LYS A 76 -0.87 -6.41 9.10
N TYR A 77 -0.58 -6.55 7.80
CA TYR A 77 -0.95 -5.55 6.82
C TYR A 77 -1.23 -6.19 5.45
N MET A 78 -1.84 -5.42 4.59
CA MET A 78 -2.01 -5.72 3.18
C MET A 78 -1.50 -4.60 2.30
N ILE A 79 -0.89 -4.94 1.17
CA ILE A 79 -0.50 -3.98 0.15
C ILE A 79 -1.51 -4.02 -0.99
N VAL A 80 -2.05 -2.84 -1.32
CA VAL A 80 -3.08 -2.63 -2.34
C VAL A 80 -2.59 -1.54 -3.28
N SER A 81 -2.71 -1.76 -4.59
CA SER A 81 -2.35 -0.76 -5.60
C SER A 81 -3.43 -0.67 -6.66
N TYR A 82 -4.03 0.50 -6.80
CA TYR A 82 -4.98 0.84 -7.87
C TYR A 82 -4.83 2.32 -8.24
N PRO A 83 -4.65 2.65 -9.52
CA PRO A 83 -4.52 1.73 -10.67
C PRO A 83 -3.34 0.76 -10.51
N ASN A 84 -3.57 -0.52 -10.86
CA ASN A 84 -2.62 -1.60 -10.55
C ASN A 84 -1.53 -1.75 -11.62
N ASN A 85 -0.31 -1.97 -11.18
CA ASN A 85 0.77 -2.47 -12.00
C ASN A 85 1.02 -3.96 -11.66
N PRO A 86 0.86 -4.93 -12.61
CA PRO A 86 0.84 -4.73 -14.07
C PRO A 86 -0.54 -4.81 -14.73
N THR A 87 -1.63 -5.09 -14.02
CA THR A 87 -2.92 -5.46 -14.64
C THR A 87 -3.69 -4.27 -15.23
N CYS A 88 -3.33 -3.04 -14.85
CA CYS A 88 -4.09 -1.82 -15.16
C CYS A 88 -5.52 -1.81 -14.56
N GLY A 89 -5.83 -2.70 -13.63
CA GLY A 89 -7.10 -2.70 -12.90
C GLY A 89 -7.30 -1.38 -12.14
N VAL A 90 -8.53 -0.88 -12.14
CA VAL A 90 -8.90 0.36 -11.45
C VAL A 90 -10.00 0.06 -10.44
N ALA A 91 -9.80 0.50 -9.21
CA ALA A 91 -10.79 0.33 -8.15
C ALA A 91 -11.84 1.45 -8.20
N ASN A 92 -13.06 1.11 -7.83
CA ASN A 92 -14.17 2.04 -7.66
C ASN A 92 -14.43 2.31 -6.17
N ASP A 93 -15.34 3.25 -5.88
CA ASP A 93 -15.73 3.64 -4.53
C ASP A 93 -16.19 2.46 -3.67
N GLU A 94 -16.94 1.54 -4.26
CA GLU A 94 -17.46 0.36 -3.54
C GLU A 94 -16.32 -0.54 -3.07
N PHE A 95 -15.30 -0.72 -3.90
CA PHE A 95 -14.11 -1.46 -3.52
C PHE A 95 -13.41 -0.84 -2.30
N TYR A 96 -13.16 0.48 -2.32
CA TYR A 96 -12.49 1.16 -1.20
C TYR A 96 -13.30 1.08 0.10
N LYS A 97 -14.62 1.21 0.02
CA LYS A 97 -15.50 1.02 1.19
C LYS A 97 -15.41 -0.42 1.75
N LYS A 98 -15.42 -1.43 0.88
CA LYS A 98 -15.23 -2.84 1.28
C LYS A 98 -13.85 -3.08 1.88
N LEU A 99 -12.80 -2.54 1.29
CA LEU A 99 -11.43 -2.61 1.78
C LEU A 99 -11.33 -2.09 3.23
N ILE A 100 -11.89 -0.92 3.51
CA ILE A 100 -11.86 -0.31 4.84
C ILE A 100 -12.64 -1.15 5.86
N VAL A 101 -13.81 -1.66 5.48
CA VAL A 101 -14.62 -2.55 6.34
C VAL A 101 -13.84 -3.83 6.66
N PHE A 102 -13.23 -4.45 5.65
CA PHE A 102 -12.41 -5.66 5.81
C PHE A 102 -11.20 -5.39 6.72
N ALA A 103 -10.47 -4.31 6.48
CA ALA A 103 -9.32 -3.92 7.27
C ALA A 103 -9.69 -3.67 8.75
N LYS A 104 -10.80 -2.97 9.01
CA LYS A 104 -11.32 -2.76 10.37
C LYS A 104 -11.74 -4.05 11.05
N LYS A 105 -12.44 -4.94 10.33
CA LYS A 105 -12.93 -6.22 10.88
C LYS A 105 -11.78 -7.08 11.40
N TYR A 106 -10.67 -7.14 10.67
CA TYR A 106 -9.54 -8.02 11.00
C TYR A 106 -8.34 -7.28 11.60
N ASN A 107 -8.46 -5.97 11.84
CA ASN A 107 -7.37 -5.12 12.35
C ASN A 107 -6.12 -5.17 11.47
N ILE A 108 -6.30 -5.14 10.16
CA ILE A 108 -5.24 -5.18 9.15
C ILE A 108 -4.86 -3.74 8.75
N MET A 109 -3.58 -3.41 8.72
CA MET A 109 -3.12 -2.13 8.17
C MET A 109 -3.16 -2.17 6.63
N VAL A 110 -3.62 -1.08 6.00
CA VAL A 110 -3.64 -0.95 4.54
C VAL A 110 -2.47 -0.07 4.08
N LEU A 111 -1.63 -0.60 3.21
CA LEU A 111 -0.58 0.13 2.52
C LEU A 111 -1.01 0.32 1.06
N HIS A 112 -1.57 1.48 0.72
CA HIS A 112 -2.08 1.75 -0.61
C HIS A 112 -1.01 2.44 -1.48
N ASP A 113 -0.54 1.77 -2.55
CA ASP A 113 0.33 2.41 -3.55
C ASP A 113 -0.51 3.06 -4.64
N ASN A 114 -0.45 4.39 -4.69
CA ASN A 114 -1.24 5.25 -5.59
C ASN A 114 -0.36 5.99 -6.61
N ALA A 115 0.65 5.30 -7.15
CA ALA A 115 1.60 5.91 -8.08
C ALA A 115 1.00 6.31 -9.43
N TYR A 116 -0.19 5.80 -9.79
CA TYR A 116 -0.80 5.96 -11.11
C TYR A 116 -2.15 6.69 -11.10
N SER A 117 -2.57 7.29 -9.99
CA SER A 117 -3.88 7.96 -9.87
C SER A 117 -4.17 8.98 -10.96
N GLU A 118 -3.15 9.69 -11.44
CA GLU A 118 -3.29 10.73 -12.45
C GLU A 118 -3.15 10.21 -13.90
N LEU A 119 -2.95 8.90 -14.09
CA LEU A 119 -2.76 8.28 -15.40
C LEU A 119 -3.98 7.43 -15.83
N LEU A 120 -5.17 7.89 -15.49
CA LEU A 120 -6.41 7.28 -15.94
C LEU A 120 -6.87 7.88 -17.26
N PHE A 121 -7.46 7.04 -18.12
CA PHE A 121 -8.03 7.48 -19.42
C PHE A 121 -9.50 7.88 -19.27
N GLU A 122 -10.18 7.41 -18.22
CA GLU A 122 -11.57 7.69 -17.93
C GLU A 122 -11.77 8.01 -16.44
N GLY A 123 -12.47 9.09 -16.17
CA GLY A 123 -12.78 9.53 -14.82
C GLY A 123 -11.58 10.09 -14.02
N PRO A 124 -11.82 10.63 -12.85
CA PRO A 124 -10.79 11.05 -11.93
C PRO A 124 -10.15 9.86 -11.21
N GLY A 125 -8.87 9.98 -10.88
CA GLY A 125 -8.23 9.07 -9.92
C GLY A 125 -8.77 9.29 -8.51
N HIS A 126 -8.76 8.24 -7.70
CA HIS A 126 -9.16 8.30 -6.31
C HIS A 126 -7.96 8.16 -5.37
N SER A 127 -7.98 8.93 -4.30
CA SER A 127 -7.14 8.63 -3.14
C SER A 127 -7.90 7.67 -2.21
N PHE A 128 -7.24 6.62 -1.74
CA PHE A 128 -7.77 5.78 -0.66
C PHE A 128 -8.21 6.62 0.55
N LEU A 129 -7.48 7.70 0.83
CA LEU A 129 -7.71 8.57 1.99
C LEU A 129 -8.94 9.49 1.86
N GLU A 130 -9.59 9.53 0.70
CA GLU A 130 -10.88 10.25 0.52
C GLU A 130 -12.04 9.53 1.23
N PHE A 131 -11.89 8.23 1.49
CA PHE A 131 -12.95 7.41 2.05
C PHE A 131 -12.96 7.47 3.58
N GLU A 132 -14.16 7.57 4.15
CA GLU A 132 -14.35 7.61 5.60
C GLU A 132 -13.74 6.39 6.29
N GLY A 133 -12.90 6.64 7.30
CA GLY A 133 -12.21 5.61 8.07
C GLY A 133 -10.93 5.06 7.45
N ALA A 134 -10.54 5.50 6.25
CA ALA A 134 -9.30 5.06 5.62
C ALA A 134 -8.06 5.42 6.46
N LYS A 135 -8.02 6.64 7.00
CA LYS A 135 -6.92 7.09 7.88
C LYS A 135 -6.82 6.33 9.20
N ASP A 136 -7.90 5.67 9.63
CA ASP A 136 -7.86 4.84 10.83
C ASP A 136 -7.06 3.57 10.60
N VAL A 137 -7.10 3.04 9.37
CA VAL A 137 -6.57 1.72 9.04
C VAL A 137 -5.32 1.74 8.15
N GLY A 138 -4.96 2.88 7.52
CA GLY A 138 -3.87 2.80 6.56
C GLY A 138 -3.20 4.11 6.18
N ILE A 139 -2.29 3.97 5.23
CA ILE A 139 -1.55 5.05 4.59
C ILE A 139 -1.58 4.87 3.07
N GLU A 140 -1.32 5.97 2.38
CA GLU A 140 -1.16 6.01 0.93
C GLU A 140 0.24 6.48 0.55
N PHE A 141 0.81 5.84 -0.47
CA PHE A 141 2.06 6.22 -1.11
C PHE A 141 1.79 6.92 -2.42
N ASN A 142 2.43 8.06 -2.62
CA ASN A 142 2.38 8.84 -3.85
C ASN A 142 3.78 9.08 -4.40
N SER A 143 3.88 9.25 -5.72
CA SER A 143 5.15 9.42 -6.41
C SER A 143 5.03 10.47 -7.51
N LEU A 144 6.04 11.33 -7.62
CA LEU A 144 6.15 12.27 -8.73
C LEU A 144 6.70 11.59 -10.00
N SER A 145 7.17 10.35 -9.89
CA SER A 145 7.83 9.61 -10.98
C SER A 145 6.93 9.43 -12.21
N LYS A 146 5.66 9.12 -12.00
CA LYS A 146 4.71 8.80 -13.09
C LYS A 146 3.92 10.03 -13.51
N THR A 147 3.25 10.66 -12.55
CA THR A 147 2.40 11.83 -12.78
C THR A 147 3.13 12.98 -13.49
N TYR A 148 4.38 13.24 -13.12
CA TYR A 148 5.15 14.36 -13.65
C TYR A 148 6.36 13.93 -14.50
N GLY A 149 6.52 12.65 -14.78
CA GLY A 149 7.68 12.14 -15.53
C GLY A 149 9.02 12.33 -14.80
N LEU A 150 9.00 12.53 -13.46
CA LEU A 150 10.16 12.87 -12.64
C LEU A 150 10.81 11.64 -11.98
N ALA A 151 10.87 10.51 -12.68
CA ALA A 151 11.41 9.28 -12.12
C ALA A 151 12.85 9.42 -11.62
N GLY A 152 13.68 10.22 -12.30
CA GLY A 152 15.07 10.48 -11.93
C GLY A 152 15.23 11.35 -10.68
N ALA A 153 14.24 12.16 -10.30
CA ALA A 153 14.29 13.02 -9.13
C ALA A 153 14.16 12.27 -7.80
N ARG A 154 13.65 11.04 -7.83
CA ARG A 154 13.46 10.17 -6.64
C ARG A 154 12.61 10.86 -5.56
N ILE A 155 11.48 11.43 -5.93
CA ILE A 155 10.57 12.11 -5.00
C ILE A 155 9.26 11.35 -4.89
N GLY A 156 8.88 11.06 -3.66
CA GLY A 156 7.60 10.51 -3.28
C GLY A 156 7.23 10.93 -1.86
N PHE A 157 6.08 10.50 -1.40
CA PHE A 157 5.63 10.74 -0.05
C PHE A 157 4.63 9.68 0.40
N ALA A 158 4.57 9.46 1.72
CA ALA A 158 3.56 8.66 2.37
C ALA A 158 2.72 9.55 3.28
N LEU A 159 1.41 9.32 3.30
CA LEU A 159 0.47 10.08 4.11
C LEU A 159 -0.65 9.18 4.65
N GLY A 160 -1.26 9.58 5.77
CA GLY A 160 -2.37 8.85 6.38
C GLY A 160 -2.22 8.62 7.87
N ASN A 161 -2.39 7.40 8.33
CA ASN A 161 -2.36 7.05 9.74
C ASN A 161 -1.07 7.51 10.43
N LYS A 162 -1.22 8.33 11.48
CA LYS A 162 -0.09 8.98 12.19
C LYS A 162 0.87 7.99 12.85
N GLU A 163 0.37 6.83 13.30
CA GLU A 163 1.18 5.84 13.98
C GLU A 163 2.07 5.10 12.99
N ILE A 164 1.50 4.70 11.83
CA ILE A 164 2.26 4.07 10.75
C ILE A 164 3.30 5.05 10.19
N ILE A 165 2.91 6.30 9.93
CA ILE A 165 3.84 7.35 9.48
C ILE A 165 4.93 7.61 10.53
N GLY A 166 4.59 7.58 11.82
CA GLY A 166 5.55 7.73 12.91
C GLY A 166 6.62 6.64 12.92
N LYS A 167 6.21 5.38 12.74
CA LYS A 167 7.14 4.23 12.63
C LYS A 167 8.08 4.39 11.42
N LEU A 168 7.53 4.75 10.24
CA LEU A 168 8.34 4.98 9.04
C LEU A 168 9.35 6.12 9.24
N LYS A 169 8.94 7.23 9.82
CA LYS A 169 9.84 8.34 10.13
C LYS A 169 10.96 7.94 11.08
N SER A 170 10.65 7.19 12.12
CA SER A 170 11.62 6.70 13.09
C SER A 170 12.69 5.84 12.42
N LEU A 171 12.29 4.91 11.54
CA LEU A 171 13.24 4.10 10.78
C LEU A 171 14.08 4.97 9.84
N LYS A 172 13.42 5.81 9.03
CA LYS A 172 14.09 6.67 8.04
C LYS A 172 15.11 7.63 8.67
N SER A 173 14.85 8.11 9.87
CA SER A 173 15.81 8.97 10.59
C SER A 173 17.15 8.28 10.89
N ASN A 174 17.22 6.96 10.75
CA ASN A 174 18.43 6.17 10.92
C ASN A 174 18.99 5.60 9.59
N LEU A 175 18.21 5.64 8.52
CA LEU A 175 18.61 5.10 7.21
C LEU A 175 18.96 6.19 6.19
N ASP A 176 18.25 7.33 6.26
CA ASP A 176 18.40 8.43 5.32
C ASP A 176 18.92 9.69 6.00
N TYR A 177 19.62 10.52 5.20
CA TYR A 177 19.91 11.89 5.61
C TYR A 177 18.95 12.85 4.89
N GLY A 178 19.40 13.79 4.13
CA GLY A 178 18.54 14.75 3.48
C GLY A 178 17.87 14.19 2.21
N MET A 179 16.64 14.62 1.99
CA MET A 179 15.94 14.54 0.71
C MET A 179 15.61 15.93 0.23
N PHE A 180 15.24 16.11 -1.06
CA PHE A 180 14.86 17.41 -1.61
C PHE A 180 13.72 18.06 -0.84
#